data_be9a204be0fef65793c23542d41d61ea
#
_entry.id   be9a204be0fef65793c23542d41d61ea
#
_cell.length_a   1.000
_cell.length_b   1.000
_cell.length_c   1.000
_cell.angle_alpha   90.00
_cell.angle_beta   90.00
_cell.angle_gamma   90.00
#
_symmetry.space_group_name_H-M   'P 1'
#
loop_
_entity.id
_entity.type
_entity.pdbx_description
1 polymer ?
#
loop_
_entity_poly.entity_id
_entity_poly.type
_entity_poly.pdbx_seq_one_letter_code
_entity_poly.pdbx_strand_id
1 'polypeptide(L)'
;IAKGAASVINGVESMTGQINLEHRKPTDEKPLFLNFSFMNDTKADFNIASSLQLNDSWSTVILGHVSGNIVGMDDNGDGFLDDSMALQFNLSNRWLYYAPNGLQLRFGVRAIRDDRRGGEAAMKSIGKKGHMMIPAYGRGEEAFDSYSESLGSGETGSWGSSILNRSIDGYVKLGVPLNEDNSQNVAMVLDYSYQDMDSWFGATKYLAGQHSGW
;
A
#
# COMPACT_ATOMS: atom_id res chain seq x y z
N ILE A 1 17.45 10.94 -7.73
CA ILE A 1 16.66 11.78 -8.67
C ILE A 1 17.60 12.15 -9.81
N ALA A 2 17.23 11.78 -11.03
CA ALA A 2 17.90 12.23 -12.26
C ALA A 2 17.00 13.21 -13.00
N LYS A 3 17.59 14.25 -13.60
CA LYS A 3 16.89 15.24 -14.44
C LYS A 3 17.24 14.98 -15.90
N GLY A 4 16.27 15.10 -16.79
CA GLY A 4 16.42 14.87 -18.24
C GLY A 4 16.00 13.47 -18.68
N ALA A 5 16.30 13.13 -19.93
CA ALA A 5 15.92 11.85 -20.49
C ALA A 5 16.61 10.69 -19.74
N ALA A 6 15.80 9.74 -19.27
CA ALA A 6 16.30 8.54 -18.62
C ALA A 6 16.63 7.44 -19.64
N SER A 7 17.36 6.42 -19.19
CA SER A 7 17.63 5.22 -20.00
C SER A 7 16.33 4.49 -20.36
N VAL A 8 16.27 3.89 -21.52
CA VAL A 8 15.16 3.07 -22.04
C VAL A 8 14.74 1.96 -21.05
N ILE A 9 15.66 1.51 -20.21
CA ILE A 9 15.41 0.53 -19.13
C ILE A 9 14.39 1.01 -18.09
N ASN A 10 14.17 2.33 -17.99
CA ASN A 10 13.27 2.96 -17.00
C ASN A 10 11.95 3.43 -17.61
N GLY A 11 11.67 3.05 -18.84
CA GLY A 11 10.45 3.39 -19.57
C GLY A 11 10.67 4.31 -20.77
N VAL A 12 9.86 4.11 -21.79
CA VAL A 12 9.98 4.81 -23.10
C VAL A 12 9.61 6.30 -22.98
N GLU A 13 8.84 6.69 -21.95
CA GLU A 13 8.26 8.02 -21.78
C GLU A 13 8.99 8.91 -20.76
N SER A 14 10.13 8.46 -20.22
CA SER A 14 10.86 9.21 -19.19
C SER A 14 11.69 10.36 -19.79
N MET A 15 11.02 11.39 -20.30
CA MET A 15 11.67 12.54 -20.94
C MET A 15 12.05 13.69 -19.99
N THR A 16 11.37 13.80 -18.85
CA THR A 16 11.49 14.97 -17.96
C THR A 16 12.31 14.72 -16.70
N GLY A 17 12.53 13.48 -16.34
CA GLY A 17 13.31 13.08 -15.17
C GLY A 17 12.86 11.76 -14.57
N GLN A 18 13.65 11.28 -13.61
CA GLN A 18 13.42 10.00 -12.93
C GLN A 18 13.59 10.17 -11.43
N ILE A 19 12.63 9.61 -10.68
CA ILE A 19 12.75 9.36 -9.25
C ILE A 19 12.91 7.85 -9.07
N ASN A 20 14.11 7.42 -8.71
CA ASN A 20 14.37 6.02 -8.37
C ASN A 20 14.18 5.83 -6.86
N LEU A 21 13.28 4.92 -6.47
CA LEU A 21 13.09 4.50 -5.10
C LEU A 21 13.77 3.14 -4.91
N GLU A 22 14.86 3.14 -4.16
CA GLU A 22 15.50 1.89 -3.78
C GLU A 22 14.79 1.32 -2.55
N HIS A 23 14.17 0.18 -2.75
CA HIS A 23 13.59 -0.58 -1.65
C HIS A 23 14.68 -1.36 -0.90
N ARG A 24 14.44 -1.58 0.38
CA ARG A 24 15.28 -2.42 1.24
C ARG A 24 15.54 -3.78 0.61
N LYS A 25 16.78 -4.20 0.63
CA LYS A 25 17.21 -5.49 0.07
C LYS A 25 17.32 -6.52 1.18
N PRO A 26 17.10 -7.81 0.90
CA PRO A 26 17.25 -8.85 1.90
C PRO A 26 18.64 -8.93 2.52
N THR A 27 19.66 -8.48 1.79
CA THR A 27 21.07 -8.50 2.21
C THR A 27 21.47 -7.34 3.11
N ASP A 28 20.69 -6.26 3.10
CA ASP A 28 21.11 -4.98 3.71
C ASP A 28 20.35 -4.70 5.02
N GLU A 29 19.39 -5.56 5.37
CA GLU A 29 18.51 -5.37 6.52
C GLU A 29 18.92 -6.21 7.72
N LYS A 30 18.56 -5.72 8.90
CA LYS A 30 18.65 -6.51 10.13
C LYS A 30 17.68 -7.70 10.06
N PRO A 31 17.99 -8.81 10.75
CA PRO A 31 17.11 -9.97 10.79
C PRO A 31 15.69 -9.66 11.25
N LEU A 32 15.55 -8.70 12.17
CA LEU A 32 14.25 -8.22 12.65
C LEU A 32 14.35 -6.76 13.07
N PHE A 33 13.44 -5.97 12.57
CA PHE A 33 13.17 -4.60 12.99
C PHE A 33 11.68 -4.46 13.30
N LEU A 34 11.37 -3.96 14.49
CA LEU A 34 10.01 -3.64 14.92
C LEU A 34 9.99 -2.17 15.35
N ASN A 35 8.97 -1.47 14.92
CA ASN A 35 8.70 -0.09 15.35
C ASN A 35 7.22 0.05 15.67
N PHE A 36 6.93 0.67 16.79
CA PHE A 36 5.60 1.04 17.21
C PHE A 36 5.60 2.51 17.60
N SER A 37 4.64 3.27 17.11
CA SER A 37 4.39 4.64 17.52
C SER A 37 2.92 4.85 17.86
N PHE A 38 2.68 5.72 18.83
CA PHE A 38 1.35 6.11 19.26
C PHE A 38 1.32 7.62 19.49
N MET A 39 0.29 8.28 18.98
CA MET A 39 0.05 9.71 19.12
C MET A 39 -1.19 9.97 19.98
N ASN A 40 -1.24 11.13 20.64
CA ASN A 40 -2.34 11.52 21.53
C ASN A 40 -3.71 11.59 20.85
N ASP A 41 -3.72 11.80 19.56
CA ASP A 41 -4.89 11.85 18.70
C ASP A 41 -5.42 10.47 18.27
N THR A 42 -5.04 9.44 19.03
CA THR A 42 -5.48 8.05 18.83
C THR A 42 -4.94 7.35 17.59
N LYS A 43 -3.94 7.94 16.95
CA LYS A 43 -3.23 7.32 15.84
C LYS A 43 -2.16 6.37 16.36
N ALA A 44 -2.18 5.16 15.82
CA ALA A 44 -1.17 4.14 16.09
C ALA A 44 -0.56 3.62 14.79
N ASP A 45 0.76 3.44 14.78
CA ASP A 45 1.50 2.87 13.69
C ASP A 45 2.32 1.67 14.18
N PHE A 46 2.31 0.60 13.42
CA PHE A 46 3.16 -0.56 13.64
C PHE A 46 3.90 -0.92 12.36
N ASN A 47 5.21 -1.09 12.48
CA ASN A 47 6.06 -1.47 11.37
C ASN A 47 6.88 -2.71 11.72
N ILE A 48 6.97 -3.62 10.77
CA ILE A 48 7.84 -4.79 10.83
C ILE A 48 8.70 -4.86 9.56
N ALA A 49 9.98 -5.10 9.73
CA ALA A 49 10.87 -5.51 8.66
C ALA A 49 11.70 -6.70 9.14
N SER A 50 11.70 -7.77 8.35
CA SER A 50 12.46 -8.97 8.66
C SER A 50 13.20 -9.44 7.41
N SER A 51 14.51 -9.61 7.54
CA SER A 51 15.37 -10.14 6.48
C SER A 51 15.89 -11.50 6.89
N LEU A 52 15.74 -12.47 6.03
CA LEU A 52 16.13 -13.85 6.24
C LEU A 52 16.99 -14.32 5.08
N GLN A 53 18.21 -14.74 5.39
CA GLN A 53 19.05 -15.49 4.48
C GLN A 53 18.84 -16.99 4.73
N LEU A 54 18.23 -17.67 3.77
CA LEU A 54 17.89 -19.08 3.91
C LEU A 54 19.10 -19.99 3.63
N ASN A 55 19.92 -19.58 2.66
CA ASN A 55 21.19 -20.22 2.31
C ASN A 55 22.04 -19.23 1.48
N ASP A 56 23.15 -19.69 0.94
CA ASP A 56 24.08 -18.85 0.16
C ASP A 56 23.47 -18.26 -1.11
N SER A 57 22.40 -18.85 -1.63
CA SER A 57 21.73 -18.44 -2.87
C SER A 57 20.42 -17.71 -2.64
N TRP A 58 19.66 -18.05 -1.58
CA TRP A 58 18.30 -17.54 -1.35
C TRP A 58 18.22 -16.62 -0.15
N SER A 59 17.63 -15.45 -0.36
CA SER A 59 17.27 -14.54 0.71
C SER A 59 15.89 -13.91 0.46
N THR A 60 15.24 -13.49 1.55
CA THR A 60 13.93 -12.86 1.49
C THR A 60 13.82 -11.71 2.49
N VAL A 61 13.01 -10.73 2.18
CA VAL A 61 12.61 -9.67 3.12
C VAL A 61 11.09 -9.54 3.15
N ILE A 62 10.56 -9.45 4.36
CA ILE A 62 9.15 -9.16 4.63
C ILE A 62 9.09 -7.77 5.24
N LEU A 63 8.24 -6.92 4.69
CA LEU A 63 7.96 -5.59 5.19
C LEU A 63 6.45 -5.50 5.45
N GLY A 64 6.08 -5.13 6.65
CA GLY A 64 4.69 -4.91 7.05
C GLY A 64 4.51 -3.54 7.70
N HIS A 65 3.41 -2.89 7.38
CA HIS A 65 2.99 -1.63 8.00
C HIS A 65 1.49 -1.66 8.24
N VAL A 66 1.11 -1.31 9.45
CA VAL A 66 -0.27 -1.07 9.84
C VAL A 66 -0.33 0.29 10.50
N SER A 67 -1.23 1.14 10.03
CA SER A 67 -1.48 2.45 10.61
C SER A 67 -2.98 2.64 10.79
N GLY A 68 -3.39 3.15 11.94
CA GLY A 68 -4.78 3.40 12.23
C GLY A 68 -5.01 4.67 13.03
N ASN A 69 -5.98 5.47 12.58
CA ASN A 69 -6.67 6.51 13.34
C ASN A 69 -8.15 6.13 13.35
N ILE A 70 -8.57 5.39 14.38
CA ILE A 70 -9.91 4.77 14.43
C ILE A 70 -10.91 5.57 15.27
N VAL A 71 -10.45 6.66 15.89
CA VAL A 71 -11.29 7.54 16.72
C VAL A 71 -11.40 8.89 16.02
N GLY A 72 -12.62 9.26 15.66
CA GLY A 72 -12.87 10.58 15.13
C GLY A 72 -12.82 11.63 16.24
N MET A 73 -12.07 12.71 16.05
CA MET A 73 -11.94 13.84 16.97
C MET A 73 -12.45 15.11 16.32
N ASP A 74 -13.06 15.96 17.13
CA ASP A 74 -13.53 17.30 16.81
C ASP A 74 -13.24 18.15 18.05
N ASP A 75 -11.99 18.61 18.13
CA ASP A 75 -11.49 19.31 19.34
C ASP A 75 -11.87 20.79 19.30
N ASN A 76 -12.07 21.36 18.11
CA ASN A 76 -12.46 22.74 17.93
C ASN A 76 -13.97 22.96 18.04
N GLY A 77 -14.78 21.87 18.02
CA GLY A 77 -16.22 21.90 18.21
C GLY A 77 -17.00 22.49 17.01
N ASP A 78 -16.41 22.50 15.81
CA ASP A 78 -17.06 23.03 14.60
C ASP A 78 -18.02 22.05 13.93
N GLY A 79 -18.08 20.82 14.44
CA GLY A 79 -18.94 19.76 13.93
C GLY A 79 -18.31 18.91 12.84
N PHE A 80 -17.03 19.12 12.50
CA PHE A 80 -16.28 18.32 11.55
C PHE A 80 -15.14 17.55 12.25
N LEU A 81 -14.70 16.47 11.64
CA LEU A 81 -13.53 15.73 12.10
C LEU A 81 -12.26 16.53 11.77
N ASP A 82 -11.45 16.84 12.78
CA ASP A 82 -10.16 17.52 12.62
C ASP A 82 -9.16 16.65 11.85
N ASP A 83 -9.23 15.33 12.02
CA ASP A 83 -8.42 14.36 11.28
C ASP A 83 -9.29 13.23 10.77
N SER A 84 -8.98 12.72 9.59
CA SER A 84 -9.71 11.63 9.00
C SER A 84 -9.51 10.33 9.78
N MET A 85 -10.58 9.59 10.00
CA MET A 85 -10.45 8.19 10.40
C MET A 85 -9.80 7.41 9.29
N ALA A 86 -8.79 6.63 9.61
CA ALA A 86 -8.04 5.86 8.62
C ALA A 86 -7.62 4.49 9.18
N LEU A 87 -7.58 3.51 8.29
CA LEU A 87 -6.96 2.21 8.58
C LEU A 87 -6.20 1.75 7.33
N GLN A 88 -4.89 1.61 7.47
CA GLN A 88 -4.02 1.23 6.39
C GLN A 88 -3.26 -0.05 6.72
N PHE A 89 -3.20 -0.95 5.75
CA PHE A 89 -2.37 -2.14 5.76
C PHE A 89 -1.48 -2.14 4.53
N ASN A 90 -0.21 -2.43 4.73
CA ASN A 90 0.76 -2.60 3.64
C ASN A 90 1.64 -3.79 3.98
N LEU A 91 1.65 -4.78 3.09
CA LEU A 91 2.49 -5.96 3.22
C LEU A 91 3.28 -6.16 1.93
N SER A 92 4.57 -6.36 2.05
CA SER A 92 5.45 -6.66 0.93
C SER A 92 6.37 -7.82 1.29
N ASN A 93 6.49 -8.75 0.37
CA ASN A 93 7.47 -9.83 0.44
C ASN A 93 8.31 -9.85 -0.83
N ARG A 94 9.62 -9.91 -0.68
CA ARG A 94 10.57 -9.85 -1.79
C ARG A 94 11.60 -10.96 -1.64
N TRP A 95 11.91 -11.62 -2.74
CA TRP A 95 12.84 -12.71 -2.84
C TRP A 95 14.00 -12.37 -3.75
N LEU A 96 15.14 -12.89 -3.39
CA LEU A 96 16.37 -12.75 -4.13
C LEU A 96 17.05 -14.11 -4.21
N TYR A 97 17.39 -14.50 -5.43
CA TYR A 97 18.16 -15.69 -5.72
C TYR A 97 19.40 -15.32 -6.52
N TYR A 98 20.53 -15.81 -6.06
CA TYR A 98 21.81 -15.74 -6.76
C TYR A 98 22.35 -17.15 -6.97
N ALA A 99 22.55 -17.52 -8.23
CA ALA A 99 23.24 -18.76 -8.58
C ALA A 99 24.75 -18.58 -8.68
N PRO A 100 25.55 -19.62 -8.42
CA PRO A 100 27.01 -19.56 -8.55
C PRO A 100 27.51 -19.17 -9.94
N ASN A 101 26.72 -19.42 -10.99
CA ASN A 101 27.02 -19.04 -12.37
C ASN A 101 26.62 -17.60 -12.72
N GLY A 102 26.27 -16.77 -11.73
CA GLY A 102 25.91 -15.37 -11.91
C GLY A 102 24.45 -15.10 -12.30
N LEU A 103 23.61 -16.12 -12.49
CA LEU A 103 22.19 -15.94 -12.71
C LEU A 103 21.53 -15.32 -11.48
N GLN A 104 20.73 -14.30 -11.71
CA GLN A 104 19.99 -13.57 -10.66
C GLN A 104 18.50 -13.62 -10.94
N LEU A 105 17.72 -14.01 -9.95
CA LEU A 105 16.26 -13.92 -9.98
C LEU A 105 15.80 -13.07 -8.79
N ARG A 106 14.99 -12.07 -9.06
CA ARG A 106 14.34 -11.23 -8.05
C ARG A 106 12.85 -11.20 -8.34
N PHE A 107 12.06 -11.48 -7.34
CA PHE A 107 10.62 -11.34 -7.47
C PHE A 107 10.02 -10.87 -6.14
N GLY A 108 8.84 -10.31 -6.23
CA GLY A 108 8.16 -9.82 -5.05
C GLY A 108 6.70 -9.53 -5.32
N VAL A 109 5.96 -9.47 -4.22
CA VAL A 109 4.55 -9.10 -4.20
C VAL A 109 4.34 -8.04 -3.11
N ARG A 110 3.45 -7.11 -3.37
CA ARG A 110 2.98 -6.11 -2.41
C ARG A 110 1.47 -6.05 -2.45
N ALA A 111 0.85 -5.97 -1.29
CA ALA A 111 -0.58 -5.73 -1.14
C ALA A 111 -0.80 -4.52 -0.23
N ILE A 112 -1.71 -3.65 -0.63
CA ILE A 112 -2.09 -2.46 0.12
C ILE A 112 -3.61 -2.43 0.23
N ARG A 113 -4.08 -2.06 1.42
CA ARG A 113 -5.45 -1.62 1.67
C ARG A 113 -5.39 -0.33 2.47
N ASP A 114 -6.06 0.70 1.99
CA ASP A 114 -6.17 2.02 2.63
C ASP A 114 -7.64 2.44 2.65
N ASP A 115 -8.22 2.51 3.84
CA ASP A 115 -9.61 2.90 4.09
C ASP A 115 -9.58 4.22 4.87
N ARG A 116 -10.16 5.28 4.30
CA ARG A 116 -10.19 6.63 4.88
C ARG A 116 -11.59 7.18 4.88
N ARG A 117 -11.95 7.85 5.98
CA ARG A 117 -13.25 8.49 6.17
C ARG A 117 -13.08 9.81 6.89
N GLY A 118 -13.78 10.84 6.39
CA GLY A 118 -13.76 12.16 6.99
C GLY A 118 -15.07 12.90 6.72
N GLY A 119 -15.31 13.97 7.44
CA GLY A 119 -16.51 14.78 7.31
C GLY A 119 -17.08 15.21 8.65
N GLU A 120 -18.39 15.34 8.75
CA GLU A 120 -19.04 15.77 9.98
C GLU A 120 -18.81 14.82 11.16
N ALA A 121 -18.63 15.38 12.35
CA ALA A 121 -18.34 14.63 13.58
C ALA A 121 -19.49 13.72 14.01
N ALA A 122 -20.71 13.95 13.52
CA ALA A 122 -21.87 13.06 13.71
C ALA A 122 -21.61 11.65 13.17
N MET A 123 -20.69 11.50 12.22
CA MET A 123 -20.21 10.21 11.70
C MET A 123 -19.54 9.35 12.78
N LYS A 124 -19.06 9.94 13.91
CA LYS A 124 -18.59 9.19 15.07
C LYS A 124 -19.63 8.21 15.60
N SER A 125 -20.90 8.54 15.50
CA SER A 125 -21.98 7.72 16.08
C SER A 125 -22.28 6.46 15.26
N ILE A 126 -21.95 6.46 13.98
CA ILE A 126 -22.19 5.31 13.10
C ILE A 126 -21.20 4.19 13.42
N GLY A 127 -19.98 4.53 13.84
CA GLY A 127 -18.98 3.57 14.33
C GLY A 127 -19.36 2.94 15.70
N LYS A 128 -20.23 3.57 16.50
CA LYS A 128 -20.64 3.04 17.80
C LYS A 128 -21.59 1.83 17.74
N LYS A 129 -22.19 1.52 16.63
CA LYS A 129 -22.99 0.30 16.44
C LYS A 129 -22.14 -0.94 16.14
N GLY A 130 -20.96 -1.06 16.74
CA GLY A 130 -20.27 -2.33 16.92
C GLY A 130 -19.43 -2.82 15.74
N HIS A 131 -19.16 -1.99 14.76
CA HIS A 131 -18.21 -2.36 13.70
C HIS A 131 -16.91 -1.57 13.88
N MET A 132 -16.07 -2.08 14.79
CA MET A 132 -14.64 -1.82 14.74
C MET A 132 -14.17 -2.14 13.32
N MET A 133 -13.40 -1.23 12.69
CA MET A 133 -12.82 -1.45 11.35
C MET A 133 -11.76 -2.56 11.36
N ILE A 134 -12.07 -3.69 12.00
CA ILE A 134 -11.27 -4.91 11.82
C ILE A 134 -11.74 -5.48 10.49
N PRO A 135 -10.86 -5.73 9.53
CA PRO A 135 -11.23 -6.40 8.31
C PRO A 135 -11.71 -7.81 8.66
N ALA A 136 -12.99 -7.98 8.86
CA ALA A 136 -13.62 -9.28 8.82
C ALA A 136 -13.49 -9.73 7.36
N TYR A 137 -12.58 -10.65 7.13
CA TYR A 137 -12.39 -11.32 5.86
C TYR A 137 -13.77 -11.75 5.32
N GLY A 138 -14.21 -11.17 4.21
CA GLY A 138 -15.43 -11.55 3.52
C GLY A 138 -16.67 -10.67 3.72
N ARG A 139 -16.66 -9.64 4.60
CA ARG A 139 -17.80 -8.70 4.76
C ARG A 139 -17.46 -7.23 4.54
N GLY A 140 -16.22 -6.94 4.13
CA GLY A 140 -15.74 -5.56 4.03
C GLY A 140 -16.40 -4.75 2.92
N GLU A 141 -16.80 -5.38 1.83
CA GLU A 141 -17.45 -4.71 0.71
C GLU A 141 -18.88 -4.33 1.06
N GLU A 142 -19.68 -5.27 1.56
CA GLU A 142 -21.08 -4.99 1.95
C GLU A 142 -21.17 -3.94 3.07
N ALA A 143 -20.24 -3.98 4.03
CA ALA A 143 -20.21 -2.99 5.10
C ALA A 143 -19.74 -1.62 4.61
N PHE A 144 -18.81 -1.57 3.66
CA PHE A 144 -18.35 -0.33 3.03
C PHE A 144 -19.44 0.25 2.13
N ASP A 145 -20.08 -0.56 1.30
CA ASP A 145 -21.15 -0.15 0.40
C ASP A 145 -22.37 0.33 1.18
N SER A 146 -22.79 -0.40 2.22
CA SER A 146 -23.89 0.03 3.06
C SER A 146 -23.62 1.33 3.83
N TYR A 147 -22.35 1.56 4.21
CA TYR A 147 -21.93 2.81 4.84
C TYR A 147 -21.90 3.96 3.82
N SER A 148 -21.39 3.72 2.63
CA SER A 148 -21.35 4.69 1.54
C SER A 148 -22.77 5.06 1.07
N GLU A 149 -23.67 4.09 0.99
CA GLU A 149 -25.10 4.32 0.73
C GLU A 149 -25.78 5.10 1.86
N SER A 150 -25.43 4.84 3.12
CA SER A 150 -25.99 5.59 4.25
C SER A 150 -25.54 7.05 4.26
N LEU A 151 -24.31 7.34 3.83
CA LEU A 151 -23.87 8.72 3.58
C LEU A 151 -24.63 9.37 2.43
N GLY A 152 -24.99 8.57 1.42
CA GLY A 152 -25.68 9.02 0.22
C GLY A 152 -27.18 9.17 0.37
N SER A 153 -27.81 8.42 1.26
CA SER A 153 -29.27 8.40 1.39
C SER A 153 -29.87 9.63 2.09
N GLY A 154 -29.02 10.49 2.67
CA GLY A 154 -29.49 11.68 3.39
C GLY A 154 -30.28 11.38 4.67
N GLU A 155 -30.42 10.10 5.05
CA GLU A 155 -31.17 9.71 6.24
C GLU A 155 -30.54 10.21 7.55
N THR A 156 -29.25 10.52 7.54
CA THR A 156 -28.55 11.11 8.70
C THR A 156 -28.33 12.61 8.59
N GLY A 157 -28.51 13.20 7.41
CA GLY A 157 -28.25 14.61 7.15
C GLY A 157 -26.78 15.01 7.30
N SER A 158 -25.87 14.03 7.43
CA SER A 158 -24.44 14.27 7.67
C SER A 158 -23.66 14.17 6.36
N TRP A 159 -22.77 15.13 6.14
CA TRP A 159 -21.86 15.13 5.00
C TRP A 159 -20.53 14.46 5.34
N GLY A 160 -20.00 13.65 4.42
CA GLY A 160 -18.70 13.03 4.61
C GLY A 160 -18.08 12.51 3.33
N SER A 161 -16.86 12.05 3.46
CA SER A 161 -16.11 11.39 2.40
C SER A 161 -15.65 10.01 2.84
N SER A 162 -15.62 9.08 1.90
CA SER A 162 -15.13 7.72 2.11
C SER A 162 -14.28 7.31 0.92
N ILE A 163 -13.07 6.84 1.17
CA ILE A 163 -12.13 6.41 0.14
C ILE A 163 -11.59 5.05 0.55
N LEU A 164 -11.81 4.05 -0.30
CA LEU A 164 -11.23 2.73 -0.17
C LEU A 164 -10.32 2.48 -1.35
N ASN A 165 -9.05 2.25 -1.08
CA ASN A 165 -8.06 1.87 -2.09
C ASN A 165 -7.48 0.50 -1.76
N ARG A 166 -7.44 -0.38 -2.76
CA ARG A 166 -6.86 -1.71 -2.69
C ARG A 166 -5.91 -1.90 -3.85
N SER A 167 -4.70 -2.38 -3.60
CA SER A 167 -3.79 -2.73 -4.68
C SER A 167 -3.02 -4.00 -4.40
N ILE A 168 -2.68 -4.69 -5.47
CA ILE A 168 -1.74 -5.81 -5.49
C ILE A 168 -0.78 -5.56 -6.62
N ASP A 169 0.50 -5.50 -6.28
CA ASP A 169 1.59 -5.31 -7.23
C ASP A 169 2.53 -6.51 -7.15
N GLY A 170 3.02 -6.96 -8.29
CA GLY A 170 4.00 -8.02 -8.37
C GLY A 170 5.04 -7.75 -9.45
N TYR A 171 6.25 -8.24 -9.24
CA TYR A 171 7.30 -8.14 -10.25
C TYR A 171 8.21 -9.36 -10.26
N VAL A 172 8.79 -9.61 -11.42
CA VAL A 172 9.86 -10.59 -11.62
C VAL A 172 10.97 -9.94 -12.44
N LYS A 173 12.20 -10.07 -11.96
CA LYS A 173 13.42 -9.62 -12.66
C LYS A 173 14.37 -10.78 -12.78
N LEU A 174 14.72 -11.15 -13.99
CA LEU A 174 15.66 -12.19 -14.31
C LEU A 174 16.88 -11.59 -14.99
N GLY A 175 18.07 -11.86 -14.47
CA GLY A 175 19.36 -11.51 -15.10
C GLY A 175 20.13 -12.77 -15.40
N VAL A 176 20.48 -12.98 -16.67
CA VAL A 176 21.22 -14.13 -17.15
C VAL A 176 22.54 -13.67 -17.73
N PRO A 177 23.70 -14.05 -17.15
CA PRO A 177 24.99 -13.82 -17.77
C PRO A 177 25.14 -14.70 -19.00
N LEU A 178 25.70 -14.14 -20.07
CA LEU A 178 25.94 -14.83 -21.33
C LEU A 178 27.37 -15.41 -21.45
N ASN A 179 28.26 -14.95 -20.57
CA ASN A 179 29.64 -15.38 -20.54
C ASN A 179 30.16 -15.56 -19.10
N GLU A 180 31.24 -16.27 -18.92
CA GLU A 180 31.79 -16.63 -17.61
C GLU A 180 32.32 -15.42 -16.84
N ASP A 181 32.76 -14.37 -17.53
CA ASP A 181 33.27 -13.13 -16.91
C ASP A 181 32.18 -12.13 -16.59
N ASN A 182 30.90 -12.47 -16.82
CA ASN A 182 29.71 -11.65 -16.59
C ASN A 182 29.75 -10.27 -17.30
N SER A 183 30.58 -10.11 -18.33
CA SER A 183 30.66 -8.86 -19.08
C SER A 183 29.45 -8.65 -20.02
N GLN A 184 28.75 -9.72 -20.37
CA GLN A 184 27.54 -9.69 -21.19
C GLN A 184 26.37 -10.31 -20.42
N ASN A 185 25.28 -9.56 -20.33
CA ASN A 185 24.10 -9.98 -19.58
C ASN A 185 22.83 -9.68 -20.35
N VAL A 186 21.85 -10.57 -20.24
CA VAL A 186 20.48 -10.32 -20.66
C VAL A 186 19.62 -10.18 -19.42
N ALA A 187 18.79 -9.15 -19.39
CA ALA A 187 17.84 -8.94 -18.30
C ALA A 187 16.40 -8.88 -18.84
N MET A 188 15.51 -9.53 -18.11
CA MET A 188 14.06 -9.47 -18.33
C MET A 188 13.40 -8.90 -17.08
N VAL A 189 12.47 -7.99 -17.28
CA VAL A 189 11.67 -7.40 -16.19
C VAL A 189 10.21 -7.52 -16.58
N LEU A 190 9.42 -8.10 -15.68
CA LEU A 190 7.96 -8.18 -15.78
C LEU A 190 7.38 -7.56 -14.53
N ASP A 191 6.46 -6.64 -14.71
CA ASP A 191 5.73 -6.00 -13.62
C ASP A 191 4.23 -6.15 -13.87
N TYR A 192 3.48 -6.37 -12.81
CA TYR A 192 2.02 -6.39 -12.83
C TYR A 192 1.49 -5.55 -11.67
N SER A 193 0.51 -4.72 -11.96
CA SER A 193 -0.20 -3.92 -10.97
C SER A 193 -1.70 -4.05 -11.17
N TYR A 194 -2.41 -4.28 -10.08
CA TYR A 194 -3.86 -4.20 -10.01
C TYR A 194 -4.24 -3.22 -8.91
N GLN A 195 -5.08 -2.25 -9.23
CA GLN A 195 -5.61 -1.28 -8.29
C GLN A 195 -7.12 -1.19 -8.44
N ASP A 196 -7.79 -1.18 -7.30
CA ASP A 196 -9.22 -0.98 -7.17
C ASP A 196 -9.47 0.14 -6.17
N MET A 197 -10.26 1.14 -6.57
CA MET A 197 -10.50 2.33 -5.78
C MET A 197 -11.97 2.72 -5.84
N ASP A 198 -12.56 2.88 -4.66
CA ASP A 198 -13.89 3.45 -4.49
C ASP A 198 -13.80 4.75 -3.69
N SER A 199 -14.45 5.80 -4.17
CA SER A 199 -14.51 7.06 -3.43
C SER A 199 -15.91 7.69 -3.51
N TRP A 200 -16.36 8.19 -2.35
CA TRP A 200 -17.63 8.83 -2.15
C TRP A 200 -17.44 10.19 -1.50
N PHE A 201 -18.21 11.18 -1.94
CA PHE A 201 -18.29 12.51 -1.36
C PHE A 201 -19.76 12.88 -1.17
N GLY A 202 -20.21 12.90 0.07
CA GLY A 202 -21.64 13.00 0.39
C GLY A 202 -22.42 11.87 -0.28
N ALA A 203 -23.50 12.21 -0.98
CA ALA A 203 -24.35 11.28 -1.72
C ALA A 203 -23.78 10.79 -3.05
N THR A 204 -22.63 11.32 -3.47
CA THR A 204 -22.11 11.09 -4.82
C THR A 204 -20.96 10.11 -4.81
N LYS A 205 -21.10 8.99 -5.51
CA LYS A 205 -19.96 8.14 -5.86
C LYS A 205 -19.12 8.87 -6.91
N TYR A 206 -17.95 9.32 -6.50
CA TYR A 206 -17.06 10.12 -7.34
C TYR A 206 -16.20 9.24 -8.25
N LEU A 207 -15.70 8.15 -7.71
CA LEU A 207 -14.83 7.22 -8.45
C LEU A 207 -15.11 5.79 -8.00
N ALA A 208 -15.33 4.93 -9.00
CA ALA A 208 -15.16 3.51 -8.88
C ALA A 208 -14.27 3.10 -10.04
N GLY A 209 -13.04 2.74 -9.76
CA GLY A 209 -12.05 2.47 -10.79
C GLY A 209 -11.24 1.24 -10.49
N GLN A 210 -11.10 0.40 -11.52
CA GLN A 210 -10.18 -0.71 -11.53
C GLN A 210 -9.13 -0.47 -12.60
N HIS A 211 -7.89 -0.67 -12.26
CA HIS A 211 -6.77 -0.57 -13.18
C HIS A 211 -5.88 -1.80 -13.05
N SER A 212 -5.53 -2.40 -14.18
CA SER A 212 -4.52 -3.44 -14.24
C SER A 212 -3.54 -3.12 -15.36
N GLY A 213 -2.26 -3.37 -15.12
CA GLY A 213 -1.20 -3.10 -16.08
C GLY A 213 -0.05 -4.09 -15.94
N TRP A 214 0.72 -4.26 -17.01
CA TRP A 214 1.95 -5.05 -17.08
C TRP A 214 3.01 -4.30 -17.87
#